data_c6fecedbf98f43e8d6cc77a15b8ed3eb
#
_entry.id   c6fecedbf98f43e8d6cc77a15b8ed3eb
#
_cell.length_a   1.000
_cell.length_b   1.000
_cell.length_c   1.000
_cell.angle_alpha   90.00
_cell.angle_beta   90.00
_cell.angle_gamma   90.00
#
_symmetry.space_group_name_H-M   'P 1'
#
loop_
_entity.id
_entity.type
_entity.pdbx_description
1 polymer ?
#
loop_
_entity_poly.entity_id
_entity_poly.type
_entity_poly.pdbx_seq_one_letter_code
_entity_poly.pdbx_strand_id
1 'polypeptide(L)'
;KTVSIAQIIIKELVVKNASSIAFRKESSTIPTTLKKTFNLAIDSMYLSPAIERQDRRYITKTGAEIPLKGIDNEEKAKGVESYKYLFLDELNHFEIGEYEQFQLSLRGIKGQKIFGAWNPVDENSWVKTQLVDKYEWIETEHKLPCENSFIKRSADGSVILIKTTYEDNYWIAGSPCGTYGFRD
;
A
#
# COMPACT_ATOMS: atom_id res chain seq x y z
N LYS A 1 3.90 -4.87 5.91
CA LYS A 1 3.21 -3.67 5.37
C LYS A 1 2.57 -3.90 3.99
N THR A 2 3.30 -4.30 2.96
CA THR A 2 2.76 -4.52 1.60
C THR A 2 1.61 -5.54 1.58
N VAL A 3 1.77 -6.68 2.28
CA VAL A 3 0.71 -7.71 2.41
C VAL A 3 -0.55 -7.14 3.08
N SER A 4 -0.40 -6.37 4.17
CA SER A 4 -1.54 -5.79 4.88
C SER A 4 -2.31 -4.78 4.02
N ILE A 5 -1.62 -3.97 3.21
CA ILE A 5 -2.26 -3.08 2.25
C ILE A 5 -3.03 -3.89 1.19
N ALA A 6 -2.40 -4.93 0.64
CA ALA A 6 -3.08 -5.82 -0.31
C ALA A 6 -4.34 -6.46 0.29
N GLN A 7 -4.29 -6.92 1.54
CA GLN A 7 -5.47 -7.46 2.25
C GLN A 7 -6.58 -6.43 2.40
N ILE A 8 -6.25 -5.17 2.76
CA ILE A 8 -7.24 -4.09 2.83
C ILE A 8 -7.90 -3.87 1.47
N ILE A 9 -7.11 -3.76 0.40
CA ILE A 9 -7.60 -3.52 -0.96
C ILE A 9 -8.49 -4.68 -1.44
N ILE A 10 -8.07 -5.92 -1.19
CA ILE A 10 -8.84 -7.13 -1.55
C ILE A 10 -10.17 -7.19 -0.78
N LYS A 11 -10.14 -6.88 0.52
CA LYS A 11 -11.36 -6.80 1.32
C LYS A 11 -12.34 -5.77 0.75
N GLU A 12 -11.85 -4.57 0.42
CA GLU A 12 -12.69 -3.51 -0.15
C GLU A 12 -13.21 -3.88 -1.55
N LEU A 13 -12.41 -4.59 -2.36
CA LEU A 13 -12.84 -5.11 -3.65
C LEU A 13 -14.03 -6.07 -3.52
N VAL A 14 -13.93 -7.05 -2.61
CA VAL A 14 -14.95 -8.09 -2.47
C VAL A 14 -16.18 -7.60 -1.71
N VAL A 15 -15.98 -6.86 -0.60
CA VAL A 15 -17.08 -6.45 0.29
C VAL A 15 -17.83 -5.23 -0.23
N LYS A 16 -17.10 -4.27 -0.82
CA LYS A 16 -17.67 -2.99 -1.26
C LYS A 16 -17.72 -2.81 -2.77
N ASN A 17 -17.29 -3.81 -3.52
CA ASN A 17 -17.17 -3.74 -4.99
C ASN A 17 -16.32 -2.53 -5.44
N ALA A 18 -15.29 -2.20 -4.67
CA ALA A 18 -14.46 -1.02 -4.89
C ALA A 18 -13.22 -1.37 -5.72
N SER A 19 -13.21 -0.97 -6.98
CA SER A 19 -12.03 -1.13 -7.84
C SER A 19 -10.86 -0.33 -7.32
N SER A 20 -9.69 -0.91 -7.43
CA SER A 20 -8.42 -0.33 -6.98
C SER A 20 -7.35 -0.56 -8.05
N ILE A 21 -6.24 0.16 -7.98
CA ILE A 21 -5.13 -0.03 -8.90
C ILE A 21 -3.82 -0.04 -8.11
N ALA A 22 -2.90 -0.94 -8.47
CA ALA A 22 -1.59 -1.02 -7.83
C ALA A 22 -0.47 -0.78 -8.84
N PHE A 23 0.49 0.03 -8.42
CA PHE A 23 1.64 0.40 -9.22
C PHE A 23 2.95 -0.01 -8.56
N ARG A 24 3.91 -0.34 -9.40
CA ARG A 24 5.32 -0.47 -9.07
C ARG A 24 6.14 0.23 -10.13
N LYS A 25 7.28 0.85 -9.77
CA LYS A 25 8.09 1.59 -10.75
C LYS A 25 8.51 0.67 -11.90
N GLU A 26 9.05 -0.51 -11.59
CA GLU A 26 9.55 -1.45 -12.58
C GLU A 26 8.48 -2.48 -12.98
N SER A 27 8.03 -2.40 -14.22
CA SER A 27 7.01 -3.31 -14.80
C SER A 27 7.45 -4.79 -14.79
N SER A 28 8.73 -5.05 -14.99
CA SER A 28 9.33 -6.39 -15.03
C SER A 28 9.28 -7.12 -13.70
N THR A 29 9.28 -6.41 -12.58
CA THR A 29 9.28 -6.99 -11.25
C THR A 29 7.86 -7.30 -10.71
N ILE A 30 6.81 -6.83 -11.38
CA ILE A 30 5.41 -7.05 -10.95
C ILE A 30 5.07 -8.54 -10.72
N PRO A 31 5.44 -9.50 -11.61
CA PRO A 31 5.08 -10.91 -11.43
C PRO A 31 5.66 -11.52 -10.16
N THR A 32 6.88 -11.13 -9.80
CA THR A 32 7.63 -11.69 -8.67
C THR A 32 7.37 -10.97 -7.34
N THR A 33 6.75 -9.79 -7.38
CA THR A 33 6.53 -8.92 -6.24
C THR A 33 5.03 -8.67 -5.98
N LEU A 34 4.43 -7.68 -6.63
CA LEU A 34 3.02 -7.31 -6.42
C LEU A 34 2.08 -8.51 -6.63
N LYS A 35 2.23 -9.23 -7.76
CA LYS A 35 1.37 -10.39 -8.06
C LYS A 35 1.49 -11.46 -6.97
N LYS A 36 2.71 -11.77 -6.54
CA LYS A 36 2.94 -12.72 -5.44
C LYS A 36 2.27 -12.24 -4.15
N THR A 37 2.40 -10.95 -3.81
CA THR A 37 1.81 -10.36 -2.62
C THR A 37 0.29 -10.43 -2.64
N PHE A 38 -0.34 -10.05 -3.75
CA PHE A 38 -1.80 -10.14 -3.88
C PHE A 38 -2.29 -11.58 -3.86
N ASN A 39 -1.59 -12.52 -4.50
CA ASN A 39 -1.92 -13.94 -4.42
C ASN A 39 -1.89 -14.47 -2.99
N LEU A 40 -0.82 -14.18 -2.25
CA LEU A 40 -0.70 -14.55 -0.84
C LEU A 40 -1.84 -13.95 0.01
N ALA A 41 -2.19 -12.69 -0.24
CA ALA A 41 -3.29 -12.04 0.48
C ALA A 41 -4.65 -12.69 0.16
N ILE A 42 -4.95 -12.98 -1.11
CA ILE A 42 -6.19 -13.67 -1.52
C ILE A 42 -6.27 -15.07 -0.88
N ASP A 43 -5.18 -15.83 -0.91
CA ASP A 43 -5.13 -17.18 -0.36
C ASP A 43 -5.29 -17.18 1.16
N SER A 44 -4.60 -16.27 1.87
CA SER A 44 -4.68 -16.12 3.33
C SER A 44 -6.06 -15.69 3.82
N MET A 45 -6.84 -15.03 2.97
CA MET A 45 -8.21 -14.60 3.25
C MET A 45 -9.28 -15.59 2.74
N TYR A 46 -8.88 -16.72 2.12
CA TYR A 46 -9.76 -17.72 1.52
C TYR A 46 -10.72 -17.14 0.46
N LEU A 47 -10.28 -16.12 -0.29
CA LEU A 47 -11.09 -15.42 -1.27
C LEU A 47 -10.88 -15.89 -2.72
N SER A 48 -10.11 -16.95 -2.94
CA SER A 48 -9.85 -17.53 -4.27
C SER A 48 -11.12 -17.83 -5.08
N PRO A 49 -12.25 -18.31 -4.51
CA PRO A 49 -13.47 -18.53 -5.28
C PRO A 49 -14.19 -17.26 -5.75
N ALA A 50 -13.91 -16.11 -5.13
CA ALA A 50 -14.55 -14.83 -5.42
C ALA A 50 -13.78 -13.97 -6.43
N ILE A 51 -12.51 -14.31 -6.70
CA ILE A 51 -11.59 -13.47 -7.46
C ILE A 51 -10.94 -14.29 -8.57
N GLU A 52 -11.19 -13.90 -9.81
CA GLU A 52 -10.47 -14.40 -10.98
C GLU A 52 -9.10 -13.75 -11.04
N ARG A 53 -8.04 -14.55 -11.24
CA ARG A 53 -6.64 -14.11 -11.33
C ARG A 53 -6.19 -14.15 -12.78
N GLN A 54 -5.97 -12.99 -13.35
CA GLN A 54 -5.38 -12.84 -14.67
C GLN A 54 -3.88 -12.50 -14.57
N ASP A 55 -3.20 -12.35 -15.68
CA ASP A 55 -1.75 -12.10 -15.66
C ASP A 55 -1.38 -10.84 -14.84
N ARG A 56 -2.01 -9.71 -15.15
CA ARG A 56 -1.77 -8.43 -14.48
C ARG A 56 -3.04 -7.80 -13.93
N ARG A 57 -4.03 -8.60 -13.56
CA ARG A 57 -5.32 -8.10 -13.06
C ARG A 57 -6.01 -9.14 -12.22
N TYR A 58 -6.70 -8.66 -11.19
CA TYR A 58 -7.67 -9.41 -10.40
C TYR A 58 -9.05 -8.84 -10.67
N ILE A 59 -10.05 -9.69 -10.85
CA ILE A 59 -11.40 -9.27 -11.16
C ILE A 59 -12.43 -10.11 -10.40
N THR A 60 -13.47 -9.47 -9.89
CA THR A 60 -14.61 -10.15 -9.26
C THR A 60 -15.69 -10.47 -10.30
N LYS A 61 -16.64 -11.35 -9.95
CA LYS A 61 -17.80 -11.62 -10.79
C LYS A 61 -18.69 -10.40 -11.05
N THR A 62 -18.60 -9.39 -10.22
CA THR A 62 -19.32 -8.11 -10.35
C THR A 62 -18.61 -7.09 -11.22
N GLY A 63 -17.42 -7.41 -11.72
CA GLY A 63 -16.61 -6.55 -12.58
C GLY A 63 -15.69 -5.57 -11.85
N ALA A 64 -15.66 -5.56 -10.51
CA ALA A 64 -14.67 -4.79 -9.79
C ALA A 64 -13.28 -5.40 -9.97
N GLU A 65 -12.25 -4.56 -10.10
CA GLU A 65 -10.93 -5.04 -10.51
C GLU A 65 -9.77 -4.39 -9.75
N ILE A 66 -8.62 -5.06 -9.80
CA ILE A 66 -7.32 -4.56 -9.35
C ILE A 66 -6.30 -4.82 -10.46
N PRO A 67 -6.08 -3.91 -11.41
CA PRO A 67 -4.97 -4.00 -12.33
C PRO A 67 -3.63 -3.71 -11.62
N LEU A 68 -2.59 -4.44 -12.04
CA LEU A 68 -1.21 -4.25 -11.62
C LEU A 68 -0.43 -3.61 -12.77
N LYS A 69 0.08 -2.42 -12.58
CA LYS A 69 0.76 -1.64 -13.63
C LYS A 69 2.17 -1.24 -13.22
N GLY A 70 3.07 -1.18 -14.20
CA GLY A 70 4.36 -0.50 -14.07
C GLY A 70 4.28 0.92 -14.59
N ILE A 71 5.13 1.79 -14.07
CA ILE A 71 5.31 3.15 -14.60
C ILE A 71 6.66 3.21 -15.28
N ASP A 72 6.67 2.86 -16.55
CA ASP A 72 7.87 3.03 -17.39
C ASP A 72 7.88 4.40 -18.09
N ASN A 73 6.76 5.15 -18.09
CA ASN A 73 6.59 6.49 -18.67
C ASN A 73 5.53 7.30 -17.90
N GLU A 74 5.70 8.62 -17.81
CA GLU A 74 4.80 9.56 -17.11
C GLU A 74 3.33 9.51 -17.58
N GLU A 75 3.07 9.15 -18.84
CA GLU A 75 1.71 9.05 -19.38
C GLU A 75 0.86 7.95 -18.73
N LYS A 76 1.48 6.98 -18.05
CA LYS A 76 0.76 5.86 -17.42
C LYS A 76 0.10 6.20 -16.08
N ALA A 77 0.37 7.39 -15.52
CA ALA A 77 -0.34 7.90 -14.35
C ALA A 77 -1.77 8.37 -14.67
N LYS A 78 -2.13 8.46 -15.96
CA LYS A 78 -3.48 8.82 -16.39
C LYS A 78 -4.44 7.63 -16.26
N GLY A 79 -5.74 7.92 -16.05
CA GLY A 79 -6.79 6.91 -16.00
C GLY A 79 -6.92 6.21 -14.64
N VAL A 80 -6.48 6.88 -13.55
CA VAL A 80 -6.65 6.37 -12.17
C VAL A 80 -7.87 6.97 -11.45
N GLU A 81 -8.55 7.92 -12.08
CA GLU A 81 -9.69 8.66 -11.51
C GLU A 81 -10.89 7.77 -11.16
N SER A 82 -11.03 6.64 -11.81
CA SER A 82 -12.13 5.68 -11.58
C SER A 82 -11.87 4.69 -10.44
N TYR A 83 -10.64 4.63 -9.92
CA TYR A 83 -10.28 3.71 -8.86
C TYR A 83 -10.45 4.33 -7.48
N LYS A 84 -11.00 3.55 -6.55
CA LYS A 84 -11.22 3.97 -5.16
C LYS A 84 -9.92 4.06 -4.37
N TYR A 85 -9.03 3.10 -4.59
CA TYR A 85 -7.74 3.01 -3.93
C TYR A 85 -6.62 2.90 -4.95
N LEU A 86 -5.57 3.65 -4.69
CA LEU A 86 -4.32 3.61 -5.42
C LEU A 86 -3.24 3.07 -4.49
N PHE A 87 -2.54 2.02 -4.89
CA PHE A 87 -1.42 1.47 -4.14
C PHE A 87 -0.10 1.69 -4.89
N LEU A 88 0.85 2.35 -4.26
CA LEU A 88 2.21 2.59 -4.74
C LEU A 88 3.17 1.72 -3.93
N ASP A 89 3.62 0.62 -4.51
CA ASP A 89 4.59 -0.28 -3.88
C ASP A 89 6.02 0.22 -4.17
N GLU A 90 6.87 0.23 -3.14
CA GLU A 90 8.19 0.87 -3.17
C GLU A 90 8.12 2.36 -3.57
N LEU A 91 7.30 3.12 -2.83
CA LEU A 91 7.02 4.53 -3.09
C LEU A 91 8.30 5.37 -3.29
N ASN A 92 9.40 5.02 -2.64
CA ASN A 92 10.68 5.71 -2.77
C ASN A 92 11.34 5.55 -4.16
N HIS A 93 10.89 4.63 -5.00
CA HIS A 93 11.37 4.47 -6.37
C HIS A 93 10.63 5.36 -7.37
N PHE A 94 9.48 5.89 -7.00
CA PHE A 94 8.76 6.86 -7.84
C PHE A 94 9.42 8.24 -7.71
N GLU A 95 9.27 9.05 -8.74
CA GLU A 95 9.64 10.45 -8.68
C GLU A 95 8.52 11.28 -8.04
N ILE A 96 8.88 12.39 -7.41
CA ILE A 96 7.91 13.28 -6.78
C ILE A 96 6.85 13.77 -7.77
N GLY A 97 7.25 14.10 -9.00
CA GLY A 97 6.32 14.53 -10.05
C GLY A 97 5.29 13.45 -10.42
N GLU A 98 5.68 12.16 -10.43
CA GLU A 98 4.75 11.05 -10.64
C GLU A 98 3.73 10.93 -9.50
N TYR A 99 4.18 11.09 -8.25
CA TYR A 99 3.31 11.08 -7.09
C TYR A 99 2.31 12.25 -7.11
N GLU A 100 2.76 13.45 -7.47
CA GLU A 100 1.89 14.63 -7.62
C GLU A 100 0.86 14.43 -8.74
N GLN A 101 1.23 13.81 -9.86
CA GLN A 101 0.29 13.46 -10.92
C GLN A 101 -0.80 12.49 -10.44
N PHE A 102 -0.44 11.49 -9.62
CA PHE A 102 -1.44 10.62 -9.00
C PHE A 102 -2.38 11.41 -8.09
N GLN A 103 -1.87 12.29 -7.25
CA GLN A 103 -2.71 13.14 -6.38
C GLN A 103 -3.67 14.02 -7.21
N LEU A 104 -3.18 14.60 -8.29
CA LEU A 104 -3.99 15.42 -9.19
C LEU A 104 -5.07 14.61 -9.92
N SER A 105 -4.81 13.35 -10.21
CA SER A 105 -5.73 12.47 -10.93
C SER A 105 -6.83 11.88 -10.03
N LEU A 106 -6.65 11.89 -8.71
CA LEU A 106 -7.63 11.35 -7.76
C LEU A 106 -8.73 12.38 -7.42
N ARG A 107 -9.60 12.67 -8.39
CA ARG A 107 -10.71 13.64 -8.24
C ARG A 107 -12.08 13.08 -8.60
N GLY A 108 -12.13 11.84 -9.10
CA GLY A 108 -13.35 11.26 -9.68
C GLY A 108 -14.33 10.69 -8.65
N ILE A 109 -13.84 10.17 -7.53
CA ILE A 109 -14.65 9.45 -6.54
C ILE A 109 -14.42 10.01 -5.14
N LYS A 110 -15.50 10.29 -4.41
CA LYS A 110 -15.41 10.76 -3.02
C LYS A 110 -14.67 9.76 -2.14
N GLY A 111 -13.69 10.25 -1.39
CA GLY A 111 -12.92 9.46 -0.41
C GLY A 111 -11.94 8.47 -1.06
N GLN A 112 -11.40 8.79 -2.24
CA GLN A 112 -10.24 8.10 -2.80
C GLN A 112 -9.05 8.19 -1.86
N LYS A 113 -8.19 7.15 -1.86
CA LYS A 113 -7.00 7.10 -1.01
C LYS A 113 -5.80 6.56 -1.76
N ILE A 114 -4.64 7.10 -1.45
CA ILE A 114 -3.34 6.55 -1.86
C ILE A 114 -2.75 5.77 -0.68
N PHE A 115 -2.35 4.54 -0.93
CA PHE A 115 -1.51 3.76 -0.04
C PHE A 115 -0.09 3.75 -0.62
N GLY A 116 0.88 4.23 0.15
CA GLY A 116 2.29 4.14 -0.20
C GLY A 116 3.02 3.20 0.75
N ALA A 117 3.79 2.26 0.21
CA ALA A 117 4.67 1.40 1.00
C ALA A 117 6.12 1.64 0.58
N TRP A 118 7.01 1.86 1.54
CA TRP A 118 8.44 2.01 1.26
C TRP A 118 9.30 1.54 2.44
N ASN A 119 10.58 1.34 2.18
CA ASN A 119 11.59 1.16 3.20
C ASN A 119 12.40 2.45 3.32
N PRO A 120 12.51 3.06 4.51
CA PRO A 120 13.26 4.28 4.73
C PRO A 120 14.76 3.95 4.77
N VAL A 121 15.40 3.93 3.62
CA VAL A 121 16.85 3.65 3.49
C VAL A 121 17.68 4.91 3.26
N ASP A 122 17.07 6.02 2.86
CA ASP A 122 17.72 7.28 2.56
C ASP A 122 17.01 8.45 3.25
N GLU A 123 17.73 9.16 4.11
CA GLU A 123 17.22 10.34 4.82
C GLU A 123 16.96 11.53 3.91
N ASN A 124 17.60 11.59 2.74
CA ASN A 124 17.41 12.63 1.74
C ASN A 124 16.33 12.29 0.70
N SER A 125 15.68 11.14 0.82
CA SER A 125 14.62 10.76 -0.12
C SER A 125 13.49 11.79 -0.12
N TRP A 126 12.89 12.02 -1.29
CA TRP A 126 11.74 12.92 -1.40
C TRP A 126 10.55 12.47 -0.52
N VAL A 127 10.40 11.16 -0.30
CA VAL A 127 9.37 10.63 0.60
C VAL A 127 9.58 11.15 2.02
N LYS A 128 10.85 11.19 2.50
CA LYS A 128 11.17 11.75 3.80
C LYS A 128 10.92 13.25 3.82
N THR A 129 11.54 13.99 2.89
CA THR A 129 11.55 15.46 2.90
C THR A 129 10.20 16.08 2.50
N GLN A 130 9.45 15.47 1.58
CA GLN A 130 8.21 16.03 1.04
C GLN A 130 6.93 15.41 1.57
N LEU A 131 7.00 14.23 2.21
CA LEU A 131 5.83 13.62 2.84
C LEU A 131 5.98 13.51 4.34
N VAL A 132 7.13 13.03 4.86
CA VAL A 132 7.26 12.83 6.30
C VAL A 132 7.53 14.17 7.00
N ASP A 133 8.51 14.95 6.54
CA ASP A 133 8.94 16.20 7.22
C ASP A 133 8.01 17.40 6.93
N LYS A 134 7.17 17.28 5.90
CA LYS A 134 6.25 18.36 5.51
C LYS A 134 5.10 18.55 6.50
N TYR A 135 4.66 17.49 7.17
CA TYR A 135 3.48 17.54 8.02
C TYR A 135 3.84 17.65 9.49
N GLU A 136 3.02 18.38 10.23
CA GLU A 136 2.96 18.29 11.68
C GLU A 136 2.20 17.01 12.07
N TRP A 137 2.80 16.18 12.91
CA TRP A 137 2.28 14.88 13.25
C TRP A 137 1.69 14.83 14.65
N ILE A 138 0.47 14.31 14.75
CA ILE A 138 -0.25 14.07 15.99
C ILE A 138 -0.28 12.57 16.27
N GLU A 139 0.04 12.18 17.49
CA GLU A 139 -0.09 10.78 17.95
C GLU A 139 -1.56 10.35 17.86
N THR A 140 -1.79 9.12 17.45
CA THR A 140 -3.14 8.53 17.42
C THR A 140 -3.41 7.77 18.71
N GLU A 141 -4.69 7.49 19.00
CA GLU A 141 -5.09 6.63 20.11
C GLU A 141 -4.60 5.18 19.90
N HIS A 142 -4.45 4.77 18.65
CA HIS A 142 -3.93 3.44 18.29
C HIS A 142 -2.41 3.42 18.38
N LYS A 143 -1.90 2.59 19.27
CA LYS A 143 -0.47 2.37 19.43
C LYS A 143 -0.07 1.01 18.86
N LEU A 144 1.09 0.96 18.22
CA LEU A 144 1.75 -0.29 17.91
C LEU A 144 2.50 -0.79 19.14
N PRO A 145 2.65 -2.10 19.31
CA PRO A 145 3.23 -2.66 20.53
C PRO A 145 4.72 -2.38 20.68
N CYS A 146 5.45 -2.15 19.59
CA CYS A 146 6.89 -1.99 19.61
C CYS A 146 7.32 -0.53 19.74
N GLU A 147 8.35 -0.26 20.55
CA GLU A 147 8.80 1.09 20.92
C GLU A 147 9.18 1.95 19.72
N ASN A 148 9.82 1.33 18.70
CA ASN A 148 10.24 2.03 17.47
C ASN A 148 9.17 2.11 16.41
N SER A 149 7.95 1.70 16.72
CA SER A 149 6.81 1.64 15.80
C SER A 149 5.74 2.65 16.23
N PHE A 150 5.07 3.26 15.27
CA PHE A 150 4.06 4.24 15.57
C PHE A 150 2.98 4.38 14.49
N ILE A 151 1.85 4.92 14.88
CA ILE A 151 0.80 5.40 13.98
C ILE A 151 0.57 6.87 14.31
N LYS A 152 0.85 7.75 13.35
CA LYS A 152 0.65 9.19 13.46
C LYS A 152 -0.30 9.69 12.38
N ARG A 153 -1.02 10.74 12.67
CA ARG A 153 -1.89 11.44 11.72
C ARG A 153 -1.39 12.88 11.54
N SER A 154 -1.41 13.38 10.31
CA SER A 154 -1.16 14.79 10.07
C SER A 154 -2.19 15.69 10.78
N ALA A 155 -1.80 16.89 11.18
CA ALA A 155 -2.66 17.83 11.89
C ALA A 155 -3.95 18.15 11.13
N ASP A 156 -3.88 18.21 9.80
CA ASP A 156 -5.04 18.40 8.90
C ASP A 156 -5.88 17.12 8.69
N GLY A 157 -5.42 15.98 9.20
CA GLY A 157 -6.10 14.70 9.09
C GLY A 157 -6.03 14.03 7.71
N SER A 158 -5.29 14.61 6.76
CA SER A 158 -5.23 14.12 5.38
C SER A 158 -4.32 12.91 5.19
N VAL A 159 -3.32 12.72 6.04
CA VAL A 159 -2.30 11.69 5.94
C VAL A 159 -2.19 10.87 7.23
N ILE A 160 -2.02 9.57 7.08
CA ILE A 160 -1.67 8.66 8.17
C ILE A 160 -0.32 8.04 7.86
N LEU A 161 0.62 8.19 8.78
CA LEU A 161 1.95 7.59 8.72
C LEU A 161 2.05 6.43 9.70
N ILE A 162 2.35 5.24 9.17
CA ILE A 162 2.54 4.03 9.96
C ILE A 162 3.98 3.56 9.78
N LYS A 163 4.76 3.61 10.84
CA LYS A 163 6.09 3.01 10.90
C LYS A 163 6.01 1.67 11.60
N THR A 164 6.53 0.63 10.96
CA THR A 164 6.67 -0.71 11.52
C THR A 164 8.11 -1.17 11.36
N THR A 165 8.59 -1.97 12.30
CA THR A 165 9.89 -2.64 12.26
C THR A 165 9.69 -4.15 12.04
N TYR A 166 10.78 -4.91 11.94
CA TYR A 166 10.69 -6.37 11.90
C TYR A 166 10.13 -6.96 13.22
N GLU A 167 10.32 -6.26 14.32
CA GLU A 167 9.82 -6.66 15.65
C GLU A 167 8.29 -6.68 15.72
N ASP A 168 7.59 -5.89 14.88
CA ASP A 168 6.14 -5.92 14.76
C ASP A 168 5.63 -7.14 14.00
N ASN A 169 6.52 -7.91 13.38
CA ASN A 169 6.14 -9.08 12.61
C ASN A 169 6.13 -10.32 13.50
N TYR A 170 4.95 -10.72 13.93
CA TYR A 170 4.73 -11.92 14.73
C TYR A 170 5.48 -13.16 14.22
N TRP A 171 5.50 -13.35 12.90
CA TRP A 171 6.11 -14.53 12.28
C TRP A 171 7.63 -14.54 12.28
N ILE A 172 8.26 -13.37 12.37
CA ILE A 172 9.73 -13.23 12.43
C ILE A 172 10.21 -13.21 13.88
N ALA A 173 9.56 -12.43 14.74
CA ALA A 173 9.99 -12.19 16.10
C ALA A 173 9.28 -13.09 17.14
N GLY A 174 8.39 -13.97 16.70
CA GLY A 174 7.58 -14.83 17.57
C GLY A 174 6.46 -14.08 18.29
N SER A 175 6.61 -12.80 18.56
CA SER A 175 5.57 -11.91 19.09
C SER A 175 5.99 -10.45 18.93
N PRO A 176 5.06 -9.51 18.88
CA PRO A 176 5.38 -8.10 18.91
C PRO A 176 6.36 -7.74 20.03
N CYS A 177 7.38 -6.95 19.68
CA CYS A 177 8.45 -6.48 20.58
C CYS A 177 9.38 -7.57 21.12
N GLY A 178 9.50 -8.70 20.43
CA GLY A 178 10.46 -9.73 20.82
C GLY A 178 10.18 -10.41 22.17
N THR A 179 9.00 -10.16 22.78
CA THR A 179 8.62 -10.74 24.07
C THR A 179 8.57 -12.27 23.99
N TYR A 180 8.37 -12.79 22.79
CA TYR A 180 8.49 -14.20 22.45
C TYR A 180 9.39 -14.32 21.21
N GLY A 181 10.64 -13.90 21.34
CA GLY A 181 11.64 -14.13 20.30
C GLY A 181 11.71 -15.61 19.93
N PHE A 182 12.30 -15.94 18.81
CA PHE A 182 12.67 -17.30 18.51
C PHE A 182 13.42 -17.84 19.75
N ARG A 183 12.77 -18.71 20.48
CA ARG A 183 13.44 -19.50 21.49
C ARG A 183 14.16 -20.58 20.71
N ASP A 184 15.47 -20.59 20.87
CA ASP A 184 16.34 -21.66 20.40
C ASP A 184 15.82 -23.03 20.79
#